data_ca1a8a73ec9497604c0147b10616c145
#
_entry.id   ca1a8a73ec9497604c0147b10616c145
#
_cell.length_a   1.000
_cell.length_b   1.000
_cell.length_c   1.000
_cell.angle_alpha   90.00
_cell.angle_beta   90.00
_cell.angle_gamma   90.00
#
_symmetry.space_group_name_H-M   'P 1'
#
loop_
_entity.id
_entity.type
_entity.pdbx_description
1 polymer ?
#
loop_
_entity_poly.entity_id
_entity_poly.type
_entity_poly.pdbx_seq_one_letter_code
_entity_poly.pdbx_strand_id
1 'polypeptide(L)'
;MEGPALTLGLLATLAVCGSWGLNEEERLIRHLFQERGYNKELRPVAHKEERVDVSLALTLSNLISLKEVEETLTTNVWIEHGWTDSRLKWDAEEFGNISVLRLPPDMLWLPEIVLENKLSCSLSGLPSLTPPPSWSPQLLPPAFPCPPCQFRAGRCSLWSLSLPPSNDGSFQISYSCNVLVYDSGSVYWLPPAIFRSSCPISVTYFPFDWQNCSLKFSSLKYTAKEITLSLKQDVEEDRSYPVEWIIIDPEGFTENGEWEIVHRPARVNVDPSAPLDSPSRQDVTFYLIIRRKPLFYIINILVPCVLISFMINLVFYLPADCGEKTSMAISVLLAQSVFLLLISKRLPATSMAIPLIGKFLLFGMVLVTMVVVICVIVLNVHFRTPSTHVLSEGVRKLFLETLPTLLHMSRPAEDGPGSGALVRRSSSLGYISKAEEYFSLKSRSDLMFEKQSERHGLARRLTTARRPPASSEQAQQELFSELKPAVDGANFIVNHMRDQNNYNEEKDSWNRVARTVDRLCLFVVTPIMVVGTAWIFLQGVYNQPPPQPFPGDPYSYHVQDKRFL
;
A
#
# COMPACT_ATOMS: atom_id res chain seq x y z
N MET A 1 -81.99 -62.47 -8.56
CA MET A 1 -81.10 -62.88 -7.47
C MET A 1 -79.63 -62.74 -7.93
N GLU A 2 -79.15 -61.53 -8.08
CA GLU A 2 -77.75 -61.24 -8.45
C GLU A 2 -77.29 -60.03 -7.66
N GLY A 3 -77.14 -60.18 -6.36
CA GLY A 3 -76.78 -59.04 -5.54
C GLY A 3 -75.58 -59.17 -4.56
N PRO A 4 -75.08 -60.37 -4.18
CA PRO A 4 -73.98 -60.40 -3.21
C PRO A 4 -72.57 -60.57 -3.78
N ALA A 5 -72.37 -60.93 -5.10
CA ALA A 5 -71.09 -61.19 -5.66
C ALA A 5 -70.33 -59.91 -6.07
N LEU A 6 -71.02 -58.82 -6.46
CA LEU A 6 -70.44 -57.55 -6.83
C LEU A 6 -69.94 -56.74 -5.62
N THR A 7 -70.56 -56.85 -4.51
CA THR A 7 -70.16 -56.18 -3.26
C THR A 7 -68.93 -56.82 -2.62
N LEU A 8 -68.78 -58.15 -2.70
CA LEU A 8 -67.57 -58.84 -2.26
C LEU A 8 -66.36 -58.54 -3.11
N GLY A 9 -66.57 -58.43 -4.43
CA GLY A 9 -65.50 -58.03 -5.36
C GLY A 9 -65.02 -56.62 -5.13
N LEU A 10 -65.90 -55.66 -4.83
CA LEU A 10 -65.52 -54.28 -4.55
C LEU A 10 -64.84 -54.12 -3.18
N LEU A 11 -65.19 -54.91 -2.18
CA LEU A 11 -64.51 -54.95 -0.90
C LEU A 11 -63.15 -55.63 -0.97
N ALA A 12 -62.97 -56.64 -1.81
CA ALA A 12 -61.65 -57.27 -2.08
C ALA A 12 -60.71 -56.34 -2.87
N THR A 13 -61.25 -55.60 -3.83
CA THR A 13 -60.41 -54.60 -4.56
C THR A 13 -60.08 -53.39 -3.68
N LEU A 14 -60.94 -52.93 -2.76
CA LEU A 14 -60.62 -51.90 -1.78
C LEU A 14 -59.64 -52.39 -0.72
N ALA A 15 -59.64 -53.66 -0.36
CA ALA A 15 -58.64 -54.23 0.56
C ALA A 15 -57.27 -54.41 -0.08
N VAL A 16 -57.19 -54.60 -1.40
CA VAL A 16 -55.90 -54.69 -2.16
C VAL A 16 -55.33 -53.28 -2.47
N CYS A 17 -56.18 -52.23 -2.54
CA CYS A 17 -55.72 -50.88 -2.72
C CYS A 17 -55.20 -50.20 -1.40
N GLY A 18 -55.37 -50.84 -0.26
CA GLY A 18 -55.00 -50.30 1.06
C GLY A 18 -53.61 -50.69 1.58
N SER A 19 -52.88 -51.55 0.92
CA SER A 19 -51.49 -51.81 1.29
C SER A 19 -50.52 -51.02 0.42
N TRP A 20 -50.55 -49.69 0.52
CA TRP A 20 -49.37 -48.90 0.25
C TRP A 20 -48.37 -49.30 1.29
N GLY A 21 -47.41 -50.21 0.94
CA GLY A 21 -46.26 -50.50 1.80
C GLY A 21 -45.60 -49.20 2.13
N LEU A 22 -45.50 -48.87 3.41
CA LEU A 22 -44.68 -47.78 3.85
C LEU A 22 -43.29 -47.92 3.20
N ASN A 23 -42.77 -46.85 2.65
CA ASN A 23 -41.39 -46.83 2.18
C ASN A 23 -40.48 -47.27 3.35
N GLU A 24 -39.56 -48.17 3.09
CA GLU A 24 -38.65 -48.70 4.14
C GLU A 24 -37.91 -47.57 4.87
N GLU A 25 -37.57 -46.48 4.18
CA GLU A 25 -36.99 -45.27 4.82
C GLU A 25 -38.01 -44.64 5.81
N GLU A 26 -39.28 -44.53 5.44
CA GLU A 26 -40.32 -43.97 6.35
C GLU A 26 -40.50 -44.87 7.56
N ARG A 27 -40.48 -46.19 7.38
CA ARG A 27 -40.56 -47.17 8.47
C ARG A 27 -39.38 -47.02 9.42
N LEU A 28 -38.14 -46.86 8.88
CA LEU A 28 -36.95 -46.65 9.67
C LEU A 28 -36.99 -45.34 10.43
N ILE A 29 -37.39 -44.24 9.78
CA ILE A 29 -37.52 -42.94 10.44
C ILE A 29 -38.53 -43.01 11.58
N ARG A 30 -39.69 -43.64 11.34
CA ARG A 30 -40.72 -43.84 12.40
C ARG A 30 -40.16 -44.66 13.55
N HIS A 31 -39.45 -45.72 13.28
CA HIS A 31 -38.81 -46.56 14.29
C HIS A 31 -37.79 -45.77 15.15
N LEU A 32 -36.90 -45.02 14.54
CA LEU A 32 -35.87 -44.28 15.28
C LEU A 32 -36.44 -43.10 16.07
N PHE A 33 -37.34 -42.31 15.49
CA PHE A 33 -37.81 -41.06 16.09
C PHE A 33 -39.09 -41.18 16.90
N GLN A 34 -40.02 -42.04 16.51
CA GLN A 34 -41.30 -42.19 17.23
C GLN A 34 -41.28 -43.37 18.23
N GLU A 35 -40.85 -44.56 17.78
CA GLU A 35 -40.89 -45.74 18.64
C GLU A 35 -39.79 -45.73 19.70
N ARG A 36 -38.56 -45.40 19.31
CA ARG A 36 -37.42 -45.27 20.24
C ARG A 36 -37.40 -43.94 20.99
N GLY A 37 -38.19 -42.96 20.57
CA GLY A 37 -38.31 -41.68 21.24
C GLY A 37 -37.01 -40.84 21.22
N TYR A 38 -36.34 -40.75 20.07
CA TYR A 38 -35.12 -39.97 19.94
C TYR A 38 -35.33 -38.52 20.38
N ASN A 39 -34.47 -38.02 21.28
CA ASN A 39 -34.50 -36.65 21.77
C ASN A 39 -33.20 -35.91 21.34
N LYS A 40 -33.35 -34.92 20.45
CA LYS A 40 -32.26 -34.11 19.95
C LYS A 40 -31.64 -33.17 20.97
N GLU A 41 -32.31 -32.85 22.06
CA GLU A 41 -31.80 -31.96 23.11
C GLU A 41 -30.80 -32.65 24.04
N LEU A 42 -30.74 -34.00 24.00
CA LEU A 42 -29.85 -34.79 24.83
C LEU A 42 -28.62 -35.22 24.07
N ARG A 43 -27.43 -35.13 24.72
CA ARG A 43 -26.18 -35.66 24.16
C ARG A 43 -26.29 -37.17 23.90
N PRO A 44 -25.61 -37.70 22.87
CA PRO A 44 -25.65 -39.13 22.52
C PRO A 44 -24.75 -39.97 23.41
N VAL A 45 -24.94 -39.94 24.70
CA VAL A 45 -24.16 -40.68 25.71
C VAL A 45 -25.07 -41.52 26.58
N ALA A 46 -24.60 -42.71 27.00
CA ALA A 46 -25.34 -43.58 27.92
C ALA A 46 -25.18 -43.13 29.39
N HIS A 47 -24.00 -42.64 29.76
CA HIS A 47 -23.69 -42.17 31.10
C HIS A 47 -23.24 -40.69 31.10
N LYS A 48 -23.53 -39.97 32.19
CA LYS A 48 -23.21 -38.54 32.32
C LYS A 48 -21.73 -38.22 32.19
N GLU A 49 -20.86 -39.14 32.58
CA GLU A 49 -19.39 -39.00 32.56
C GLU A 49 -18.76 -39.31 31.18
N GLU A 50 -19.56 -39.89 30.29
CA GLU A 50 -19.12 -40.24 28.96
C GLU A 50 -18.99 -38.99 28.09
N ARG A 51 -17.97 -38.95 27.22
CA ARG A 51 -17.69 -37.86 26.28
C ARG A 51 -18.11 -38.25 24.88
N VAL A 52 -18.53 -37.25 24.11
CA VAL A 52 -18.77 -37.41 22.67
C VAL A 52 -17.53 -36.96 21.94
N ASP A 53 -16.90 -37.86 21.18
CA ASP A 53 -15.78 -37.53 20.32
C ASP A 53 -16.32 -36.95 19.01
N VAL A 54 -15.94 -35.71 18.72
CA VAL A 54 -16.33 -35.00 17.50
C VAL A 54 -15.10 -34.75 16.67
N SER A 55 -15.07 -35.34 15.48
CA SER A 55 -14.01 -35.15 14.51
C SER A 55 -14.35 -34.00 13.56
N LEU A 56 -13.35 -33.16 13.26
CA LEU A 56 -13.47 -32.04 12.36
C LEU A 56 -12.48 -32.14 11.20
N ALA A 57 -12.93 -31.79 10.00
CA ALA A 57 -12.07 -31.50 8.86
C ALA A 57 -12.59 -30.28 8.10
N LEU A 58 -11.73 -29.60 7.40
CA LEU A 58 -12.06 -28.41 6.62
C LEU A 58 -11.59 -28.60 5.17
N THR A 59 -12.53 -28.48 4.24
CA THR A 59 -12.23 -28.45 2.81
C THR A 59 -12.41 -27.03 2.28
N LEU A 60 -11.34 -26.45 1.73
CA LEU A 60 -11.35 -25.11 1.20
C LEU A 60 -11.77 -25.14 -0.28
N SER A 61 -12.91 -24.55 -0.59
CA SER A 61 -13.39 -24.37 -1.97
C SER A 61 -12.83 -23.08 -2.59
N ASN A 62 -12.78 -21.99 -1.85
CA ASN A 62 -12.27 -20.71 -2.33
C ASN A 62 -11.81 -19.80 -1.19
N LEU A 63 -10.69 -19.12 -1.41
CA LEU A 63 -10.29 -17.95 -0.66
C LEU A 63 -10.92 -16.72 -1.32
N ILE A 64 -12.02 -16.20 -0.78
CA ILE A 64 -12.77 -15.11 -1.42
C ILE A 64 -12.00 -13.81 -1.38
N SER A 65 -11.60 -13.36 -0.17
CA SER A 65 -10.85 -12.11 0.01
C SER A 65 -10.20 -12.02 1.37
N LEU A 66 -9.10 -11.28 1.45
CA LEU A 66 -8.55 -10.76 2.69
C LEU A 66 -8.66 -9.23 2.63
N LYS A 67 -9.47 -8.64 3.51
CA LYS A 67 -9.64 -7.20 3.62
C LYS A 67 -8.71 -6.68 4.71
N GLU A 68 -7.61 -6.08 4.32
CA GLU A 68 -6.56 -5.63 5.23
C GLU A 68 -7.06 -4.56 6.19
N VAL A 69 -7.88 -3.60 5.71
CA VAL A 69 -8.41 -2.50 6.53
C VAL A 69 -9.34 -2.99 7.63
N GLU A 70 -10.12 -4.04 7.35
CA GLU A 70 -11.06 -4.65 8.26
C GLU A 70 -10.45 -5.81 9.05
N GLU A 71 -9.21 -6.19 8.74
CA GLU A 71 -8.51 -7.37 9.28
C GLU A 71 -9.36 -8.64 9.19
N THR A 72 -10.06 -8.80 8.06
CA THR A 72 -11.06 -9.87 7.87
C THR A 72 -10.72 -10.77 6.70
N LEU A 73 -10.55 -12.06 7.00
CA LEU A 73 -10.44 -13.12 6.01
C LEU A 73 -11.82 -13.68 5.70
N THR A 74 -12.18 -13.77 4.43
CA THR A 74 -13.42 -14.40 3.96
C THR A 74 -13.08 -15.64 3.15
N THR A 75 -13.56 -16.79 3.58
CA THR A 75 -13.34 -18.09 2.94
C THR A 75 -14.65 -18.81 2.68
N ASN A 76 -14.73 -19.52 1.57
CA ASN A 76 -15.81 -20.46 1.26
C ASN A 76 -15.27 -21.88 1.49
N VAL A 77 -15.88 -22.59 2.42
CA VAL A 77 -15.38 -23.88 2.90
C VAL A 77 -16.53 -24.87 3.09
N TRP A 78 -16.19 -26.13 3.07
CA TRP A 78 -17.02 -27.22 3.58
C TRP A 78 -16.44 -27.67 4.90
N ILE A 79 -17.22 -27.57 5.97
CA ILE A 79 -16.80 -28.01 7.29
C ILE A 79 -17.42 -29.37 7.60
N GLU A 80 -16.58 -30.35 7.75
CA GLU A 80 -16.96 -31.72 8.06
C GLU A 80 -17.03 -31.93 9.56
N HIS A 81 -18.18 -32.47 10.01
CA HIS A 81 -18.40 -32.87 11.39
C HIS A 81 -18.71 -34.36 11.41
N GLY A 82 -17.96 -35.11 12.18
CA GLY A 82 -18.20 -36.54 12.39
C GLY A 82 -18.35 -36.85 13.89
N TRP A 83 -19.38 -37.59 14.27
CA TRP A 83 -19.56 -38.09 15.61
C TRP A 83 -20.32 -39.42 15.59
N THR A 84 -20.41 -40.11 16.73
CA THR A 84 -21.19 -41.35 16.86
C THR A 84 -22.39 -41.12 17.79
N ASP A 85 -23.58 -41.48 17.33
CA ASP A 85 -24.80 -41.48 18.12
C ASP A 85 -25.36 -42.91 18.23
N SER A 86 -25.12 -43.55 19.39
CA SER A 86 -25.55 -44.94 19.64
C SER A 86 -27.09 -45.13 19.58
N ARG A 87 -27.86 -44.06 19.72
CA ARG A 87 -29.34 -44.08 19.66
C ARG A 87 -29.84 -44.21 18.23
N LEU A 88 -29.03 -43.89 17.23
CA LEU A 88 -29.34 -43.94 15.81
C LEU A 88 -28.78 -45.20 15.11
N LYS A 89 -28.53 -46.27 15.87
CA LYS A 89 -28.11 -47.57 15.29
C LYS A 89 -29.35 -48.39 14.88
N TRP A 90 -29.26 -49.01 13.72
CA TRP A 90 -30.27 -49.98 13.27
C TRP A 90 -29.62 -51.15 12.56
N ASP A 91 -30.39 -52.24 12.35
CA ASP A 91 -29.99 -53.35 11.54
C ASP A 91 -30.47 -53.13 10.11
N ALA A 92 -29.55 -53.06 9.15
CA ALA A 92 -29.85 -52.81 7.75
C ALA A 92 -30.72 -53.91 7.14
N GLU A 93 -30.57 -55.15 7.59
CA GLU A 93 -31.31 -56.31 7.06
C GLU A 93 -32.80 -56.21 7.37
N GLU A 94 -33.18 -55.61 8.53
CA GLU A 94 -34.56 -55.43 8.94
C GLU A 94 -35.30 -54.31 8.16
N PHE A 95 -34.51 -53.38 7.56
CA PHE A 95 -35.02 -52.15 6.89
C PHE A 95 -34.59 -52.09 5.41
N GLY A 96 -34.73 -53.20 4.67
CA GLY A 96 -34.52 -53.20 3.23
C GLY A 96 -33.08 -52.95 2.79
N ASN A 97 -32.06 -53.32 3.64
CA ASN A 97 -30.65 -53.06 3.42
C ASN A 97 -30.26 -51.57 3.30
N ILE A 98 -30.99 -50.68 4.00
CA ILE A 98 -30.62 -49.27 4.08
C ILE A 98 -29.43 -49.11 5.02
N SER A 99 -28.25 -48.82 4.47
CA SER A 99 -27.04 -48.56 5.24
C SER A 99 -26.80 -47.09 5.56
N VAL A 100 -27.44 -46.15 4.81
CA VAL A 100 -27.31 -44.69 5.01
C VAL A 100 -28.65 -44.01 4.92
N LEU A 101 -28.96 -43.21 5.94
CA LEU A 101 -30.15 -42.39 6.00
C LEU A 101 -29.79 -40.91 5.91
N ARG A 102 -30.54 -40.12 5.12
CA ARG A 102 -30.36 -38.70 4.92
C ARG A 102 -31.40 -37.91 5.65
N LEU A 103 -30.99 -37.19 6.70
CA LEU A 103 -31.91 -36.48 7.57
C LEU A 103 -31.63 -34.98 7.61
N PRO A 104 -32.64 -34.11 7.75
CA PRO A 104 -32.39 -32.70 8.00
C PRO A 104 -31.70 -32.49 9.35
N PRO A 105 -30.79 -31.52 9.48
CA PRO A 105 -30.03 -31.30 10.71
C PRO A 105 -30.90 -30.94 11.90
N ASP A 106 -32.08 -30.33 11.67
CA ASP A 106 -33.00 -29.93 12.70
C ASP A 106 -33.64 -31.11 13.47
N MET A 107 -33.58 -32.31 12.94
CA MET A 107 -34.09 -33.52 13.59
C MET A 107 -33.07 -34.19 14.52
N LEU A 108 -31.80 -33.83 14.42
CA LEU A 108 -30.70 -34.49 15.10
C LEU A 108 -30.07 -33.60 16.18
N TRP A 109 -29.38 -34.25 17.11
CA TRP A 109 -28.47 -33.55 18.00
C TRP A 109 -27.25 -33.11 17.24
N LEU A 110 -26.81 -31.85 17.43
CA LEU A 110 -25.62 -31.25 16.82
C LEU A 110 -24.63 -30.80 17.90
N PRO A 111 -23.31 -30.92 17.66
CA PRO A 111 -22.27 -30.55 18.63
C PRO A 111 -22.11 -29.04 18.85
N GLU A 112 -22.85 -28.18 18.14
CA GLU A 112 -22.80 -26.72 18.22
C GLU A 112 -21.39 -26.13 18.18
N ILE A 113 -20.62 -26.53 17.18
CA ILE A 113 -19.27 -26.00 16.94
C ILE A 113 -19.36 -24.72 16.16
N VAL A 114 -18.66 -23.69 16.64
CA VAL A 114 -18.68 -22.35 16.05
C VAL A 114 -17.26 -21.84 15.79
N LEU A 115 -17.16 -20.91 14.85
CA LEU A 115 -15.92 -20.15 14.64
C LEU A 115 -15.76 -19.14 15.80
N GLU A 116 -14.73 -19.32 16.63
CA GLU A 116 -14.47 -18.49 17.82
C GLU A 116 -13.89 -17.11 17.45
N ASN A 117 -12.92 -17.07 16.53
CA ASN A 117 -12.27 -15.83 16.10
C ASN A 117 -13.04 -15.09 14.99
N LYS A 118 -14.36 -15.08 15.10
CA LYS A 118 -15.22 -14.30 14.20
C LYS A 118 -15.16 -12.83 14.53
N LEU A 119 -15.28 -11.98 13.51
CA LEU A 119 -15.41 -10.54 13.68
C LEU A 119 -16.82 -10.24 14.22
N SER A 120 -16.98 -10.22 15.53
CA SER A 120 -18.19 -9.72 16.17
C SER A 120 -18.06 -8.21 16.33
N CYS A 121 -18.92 -7.44 15.68
CA CYS A 121 -19.19 -6.06 16.13
C CYS A 121 -19.83 -6.16 17.51
N SER A 122 -19.03 -6.20 18.57
CA SER A 122 -19.55 -6.04 19.91
C SER A 122 -20.09 -4.62 20.03
N LEU A 123 -21.39 -4.49 20.12
CA LEU A 123 -22.07 -3.27 20.58
C LEU A 123 -21.77 -2.99 22.08
N SER A 124 -20.56 -3.28 22.53
CA SER A 124 -20.12 -3.04 23.91
C SER A 124 -19.67 -1.60 24.17
N GLY A 125 -20.14 -0.67 23.35
CA GLY A 125 -19.84 0.76 23.47
C GLY A 125 -21.05 1.66 23.74
N LEU A 126 -22.26 1.14 23.93
CA LEU A 126 -23.31 1.94 24.56
C LEU A 126 -23.11 1.86 26.07
N PRO A 127 -22.75 2.98 26.74
CA PRO A 127 -22.88 3.02 28.18
C PRO A 127 -24.33 2.73 28.50
N SER A 128 -24.57 1.71 29.34
CA SER A 128 -25.87 1.47 29.92
C SER A 128 -26.27 2.78 30.62
N LEU A 129 -27.18 3.52 29.99
CA LEU A 129 -27.91 4.59 30.65
C LEU A 129 -28.83 3.93 31.68
N THR A 130 -28.25 3.57 32.81
CA THR A 130 -29.02 3.46 34.03
C THR A 130 -29.53 4.86 34.36
N PRO A 131 -30.84 5.11 34.47
CA PRO A 131 -31.32 6.42 34.89
C PRO A 131 -30.82 6.69 36.32
N PRO A 132 -30.18 7.87 36.58
CA PRO A 132 -29.84 8.22 37.95
C PRO A 132 -31.09 8.41 38.77
N PRO A 133 -31.10 7.99 40.03
CA PRO A 133 -32.23 8.21 40.90
C PRO A 133 -32.36 9.70 41.22
N SER A 134 -33.59 10.23 41.01
CA SER A 134 -34.11 11.49 41.51
C SER A 134 -33.32 12.78 41.23
N TRP A 135 -33.73 13.49 40.18
CA TRP A 135 -33.50 14.94 40.07
C TRP A 135 -34.88 15.63 40.05
N SER A 136 -35.08 16.53 41.00
CA SER A 136 -36.17 17.46 41.10
C SER A 136 -36.08 18.55 39.99
N PRO A 137 -37.23 19.06 39.51
CA PRO A 137 -37.26 20.03 38.41
C PRO A 137 -37.05 21.46 38.94
N GLN A 138 -35.88 22.02 38.76
CA GLN A 138 -35.73 23.48 38.86
C GLN A 138 -34.59 23.97 37.96
N LEU A 139 -34.97 24.97 37.10
CA LEU A 139 -34.10 25.96 36.40
C LEU A 139 -33.46 25.53 35.08
N LEU A 140 -34.20 25.78 33.99
CA LEU A 140 -33.70 25.96 32.63
C LEU A 140 -33.21 27.41 32.41
N PRO A 141 -32.03 27.64 31.78
CA PRO A 141 -31.72 28.87 31.06
C PRO A 141 -32.22 28.83 29.61
N PRO A 142 -32.43 29.98 28.94
CA PRO A 142 -33.26 30.09 27.75
C PRO A 142 -32.59 29.59 26.45
N ALA A 143 -33.45 29.07 25.60
CA ALA A 143 -33.21 28.45 24.31
C ALA A 143 -32.50 29.34 23.27
N PHE A 144 -31.58 28.72 22.51
CA PHE A 144 -31.22 29.19 21.15
C PHE A 144 -32.25 28.70 20.14
N PRO A 145 -32.65 29.50 19.15
CA PRO A 145 -33.70 29.15 18.22
C PRO A 145 -33.22 28.20 17.13
N CYS A 146 -33.85 27.03 17.03
CA CYS A 146 -33.80 26.17 15.87
C CYS A 146 -34.79 26.63 14.80
N PRO A 147 -34.46 26.53 13.48
CA PRO A 147 -35.37 26.86 12.41
C PRO A 147 -36.52 25.83 12.30
N PRO A 148 -37.70 26.21 11.81
CA PRO A 148 -38.92 25.43 11.88
C PRO A 148 -38.92 24.25 10.88
N CYS A 149 -38.98 23.03 11.36
CA CYS A 149 -39.38 21.86 10.58
C CYS A 149 -40.93 21.88 10.40
N GLN A 150 -41.38 22.11 9.17
CA GLN A 150 -42.76 21.92 8.80
C GLN A 150 -43.13 20.43 8.81
N PHE A 151 -43.90 20.01 9.77
CA PHE A 151 -44.62 18.72 9.78
C PHE A 151 -45.72 18.76 8.72
N ARG A 152 -45.56 18.01 7.65
CA ARG A 152 -46.63 17.64 6.74
C ARG A 152 -46.85 16.13 6.89
N ALA A 153 -48.00 15.78 7.44
CA ALA A 153 -48.44 14.39 7.59
C ALA A 153 -48.57 13.74 6.19
N GLY A 154 -47.69 12.80 5.89
CA GLY A 154 -47.75 11.98 4.69
C GLY A 154 -47.00 10.70 4.95
N ARG A 155 -47.76 9.60 5.05
CA ARG A 155 -47.40 8.18 4.99
C ARG A 155 -45.87 7.90 4.95
N CYS A 156 -45.28 7.52 6.08
CA CYS A 156 -44.02 6.79 6.11
C CYS A 156 -44.22 5.45 5.38
N SER A 157 -43.91 5.40 4.09
CA SER A 157 -43.51 4.15 3.47
C SER A 157 -42.20 3.74 4.12
N LEU A 158 -42.18 2.59 4.76
CA LEU A 158 -40.96 1.94 5.19
C LEU A 158 -40.08 1.77 3.96
N TRP A 159 -39.17 2.71 3.75
CA TRP A 159 -37.94 2.42 3.05
C TRP A 159 -37.22 1.47 3.98
N SER A 160 -37.19 0.20 3.61
CA SER A 160 -36.18 -0.70 4.12
C SER A 160 -34.84 -0.07 3.81
N LEU A 161 -34.25 0.68 4.76
CA LEU A 161 -32.83 0.79 4.83
C LEU A 161 -32.35 -0.66 4.89
N SER A 162 -31.90 -1.19 3.78
CA SER A 162 -30.98 -2.30 3.79
C SER A 162 -29.72 -1.75 4.45
N LEU A 163 -29.70 -1.83 5.79
CA LEU A 163 -28.45 -1.84 6.51
C LEU A 163 -27.54 -2.82 5.77
N PRO A 164 -26.29 -2.43 5.46
CA PRO A 164 -25.35 -3.42 4.98
C PRO A 164 -25.40 -4.57 5.98
N PRO A 165 -25.39 -5.84 5.52
CA PRO A 165 -25.53 -6.96 6.42
C PRO A 165 -24.51 -6.75 7.53
N SER A 166 -25.02 -6.53 8.74
CA SER A 166 -24.19 -6.52 9.93
C SER A 166 -23.33 -7.76 9.84
N ASN A 167 -22.04 -7.63 10.12
CA ASN A 167 -21.14 -8.77 10.24
C ASN A 167 -21.57 -9.57 11.48
N ASP A 168 -22.80 -10.08 11.44
CA ASP A 168 -23.33 -10.97 12.44
C ASP A 168 -22.50 -12.23 12.32
N GLY A 169 -21.71 -12.48 13.34
CA GLY A 169 -20.90 -13.69 13.45
C GLY A 169 -21.73 -14.97 13.49
N SER A 170 -22.89 -14.95 12.83
CA SER A 170 -23.71 -16.12 12.62
C SER A 170 -22.98 -17.04 11.65
N PHE A 171 -22.90 -18.30 12.01
CA PHE A 171 -22.58 -19.41 11.14
C PHE A 171 -23.62 -19.38 10.00
N GLN A 172 -23.32 -18.68 8.94
CA GLN A 172 -24.17 -18.68 7.75
C GLN A 172 -23.87 -19.95 6.97
N ILE A 173 -24.60 -21.00 7.29
CA ILE A 173 -24.71 -22.16 6.40
C ILE A 173 -25.31 -21.61 5.11
N SER A 174 -24.53 -21.62 4.05
CA SER A 174 -24.93 -21.14 2.73
C SER A 174 -26.08 -21.95 2.17
N TYR A 175 -26.17 -23.22 2.57
CA TYR A 175 -27.19 -24.17 2.18
C TYR A 175 -27.40 -25.19 3.29
N SER A 176 -28.64 -25.41 3.72
CA SER A 176 -28.98 -26.46 4.70
C SER A 176 -28.89 -27.83 4.02
N CYS A 177 -27.78 -28.51 4.21
CA CYS A 177 -27.57 -29.86 3.69
C CYS A 177 -28.00 -30.91 4.70
N ASN A 178 -28.47 -32.05 4.21
CA ASN A 178 -28.84 -33.19 5.03
C ASN A 178 -27.60 -33.81 5.70
N VAL A 179 -27.83 -34.34 6.87
CA VAL A 179 -26.87 -35.14 7.63
C VAL A 179 -26.96 -36.59 7.15
N LEU A 180 -25.81 -37.25 6.98
CA LEU A 180 -25.71 -38.67 6.68
C LEU A 180 -25.61 -39.44 8.01
N VAL A 181 -26.53 -40.37 8.22
CA VAL A 181 -26.53 -41.28 9.36
C VAL A 181 -26.34 -42.68 8.85
N TYR A 182 -25.34 -43.37 9.38
CA TYR A 182 -25.01 -44.75 9.00
C TYR A 182 -25.65 -45.73 9.99
N ASP A 183 -25.90 -46.96 9.54
CA ASP A 183 -26.42 -48.05 10.35
C ASP A 183 -25.62 -48.33 11.61
N SER A 184 -24.30 -48.10 11.55
CA SER A 184 -23.39 -48.16 12.70
C SER A 184 -23.66 -47.11 13.79
N GLY A 185 -24.51 -46.08 13.50
CA GLY A 185 -24.73 -44.92 14.34
C GLY A 185 -23.69 -43.82 14.14
N SER A 186 -22.81 -43.96 13.14
CA SER A 186 -21.91 -42.88 12.76
C SER A 186 -22.68 -41.81 12.03
N VAL A 187 -22.48 -40.56 12.45
CA VAL A 187 -23.15 -39.37 11.89
C VAL A 187 -22.11 -38.49 11.21
N TYR A 188 -22.41 -38.08 9.99
CA TYR A 188 -21.54 -37.29 9.14
C TYR A 188 -22.32 -36.10 8.58
N TRP A 189 -21.81 -34.90 8.82
CA TRP A 189 -22.44 -33.66 8.36
C TRP A 189 -21.41 -32.73 7.70
N LEU A 190 -21.69 -32.30 6.46
CA LEU A 190 -20.77 -31.51 5.63
C LEU A 190 -21.48 -30.26 5.08
N PRO A 191 -21.79 -29.26 5.91
CA PRO A 191 -22.41 -28.02 5.44
C PRO A 191 -21.43 -27.11 4.72
N PRO A 192 -21.79 -26.56 3.52
CA PRO A 192 -21.07 -25.45 2.93
C PRO A 192 -21.30 -24.17 3.72
N ALA A 193 -20.23 -23.45 4.01
CA ALA A 193 -20.30 -22.24 4.81
C ALA A 193 -19.33 -21.16 4.31
N ILE A 194 -19.73 -19.90 4.42
CA ILE A 194 -18.87 -18.76 4.22
C ILE A 194 -18.46 -18.23 5.59
N PHE A 195 -17.18 -18.34 5.91
CA PHE A 195 -16.65 -17.84 7.16
C PHE A 195 -15.96 -16.49 6.97
N ARG A 196 -16.18 -15.61 7.96
CA ARG A 196 -15.47 -14.34 8.12
C ARG A 196 -14.71 -14.39 9.44
N SER A 197 -13.42 -14.63 9.36
CA SER A 197 -12.55 -14.71 10.53
C SER A 197 -11.69 -13.46 10.68
N SER A 198 -11.40 -13.09 11.91
CA SER A 198 -10.41 -12.05 12.21
C SER A 198 -9.01 -12.58 11.89
N CYS A 199 -8.27 -11.81 11.14
CA CYS A 199 -6.87 -12.10 10.78
C CYS A 199 -6.02 -10.86 11.01
N PRO A 200 -5.17 -10.83 12.05
CA PRO A 200 -4.26 -9.73 12.30
C PRO A 200 -3.27 -9.58 11.14
N ILE A 201 -3.21 -8.39 10.56
CA ILE A 201 -2.41 -8.12 9.36
C ILE A 201 -1.03 -7.59 9.71
N SER A 202 0.01 -8.24 9.20
CA SER A 202 1.39 -7.76 9.26
C SER A 202 1.70 -6.87 8.05
N VAL A 203 1.71 -5.54 8.24
CA VAL A 203 1.90 -4.56 7.17
C VAL A 203 3.36 -4.22 6.87
N THR A 204 4.32 -4.74 7.64
CA THR A 204 5.74 -4.31 7.64
C THR A 204 6.38 -4.35 6.26
N TYR A 205 6.10 -5.38 5.48
CA TYR A 205 6.73 -5.61 4.18
C TYR A 205 5.80 -5.40 2.99
N PHE A 206 4.62 -4.81 3.21
CA PHE A 206 3.70 -4.52 2.11
C PHE A 206 4.40 -3.78 0.96
N PRO A 207 4.23 -4.20 -0.33
CA PRO A 207 3.37 -5.27 -0.85
C PRO A 207 4.03 -6.66 -1.01
N PHE A 208 5.20 -6.91 -0.43
CA PHE A 208 5.92 -8.20 -0.43
C PHE A 208 5.68 -8.96 0.87
N ASP A 209 4.44 -8.96 1.33
CA ASP A 209 4.02 -9.50 2.60
C ASP A 209 3.41 -10.90 2.47
N TRP A 210 3.47 -11.63 3.56
CA TRP A 210 2.71 -12.85 3.78
C TRP A 210 1.95 -12.74 5.10
N GLN A 211 0.82 -13.42 5.20
CA GLN A 211 -0.07 -13.33 6.34
C GLN A 211 -0.32 -14.72 6.91
N ASN A 212 -0.49 -14.80 8.23
CA ASN A 212 -0.85 -16.01 8.94
C ASN A 212 -2.24 -15.83 9.53
N CYS A 213 -3.24 -16.32 8.81
CA CYS A 213 -4.63 -16.27 9.23
C CYS A 213 -5.04 -17.61 9.82
N SER A 214 -5.98 -17.61 10.74
CA SER A 214 -6.49 -18.83 11.37
C SER A 214 -8.02 -18.85 11.40
N LEU A 215 -8.56 -20.06 11.37
CA LEU A 215 -9.96 -20.37 11.58
C LEU A 215 -10.04 -21.24 12.84
N LYS A 216 -10.45 -20.65 13.97
CA LYS A 216 -10.48 -21.32 15.27
C LYS A 216 -11.89 -21.82 15.58
N PHE A 217 -12.07 -23.11 15.69
CA PHE A 217 -13.33 -23.75 16.00
C PHE A 217 -13.35 -24.31 17.41
N SER A 218 -14.39 -23.99 18.16
CA SER A 218 -14.63 -24.49 19.51
C SER A 218 -16.11 -24.77 19.71
N SER A 219 -16.47 -25.53 20.74
CA SER A 219 -17.86 -25.68 21.15
C SER A 219 -18.30 -24.43 21.92
N LEU A 220 -19.49 -23.91 21.62
CA LEU A 220 -20.06 -22.76 22.34
C LEU A 220 -20.67 -23.17 23.66
N LYS A 221 -21.27 -24.36 23.73
CA LYS A 221 -22.16 -24.77 24.79
C LYS A 221 -21.59 -25.89 25.67
N TYR A 222 -20.83 -26.77 25.05
CA TYR A 222 -20.35 -27.98 25.73
C TYR A 222 -18.90 -27.80 26.22
N THR A 223 -18.66 -28.28 27.42
CA THR A 223 -17.35 -28.25 28.07
C THR A 223 -16.45 -29.38 27.57
N ALA A 224 -15.15 -29.29 27.83
CA ALA A 224 -14.19 -30.34 27.49
C ALA A 224 -14.40 -31.66 28.25
N LYS A 225 -15.27 -31.67 29.28
CA LYS A 225 -15.76 -32.89 29.95
C LYS A 225 -16.85 -33.61 29.18
N GLU A 226 -17.55 -32.90 28.33
CA GLU A 226 -18.73 -33.38 27.63
C GLU A 226 -18.47 -33.74 26.17
N ILE A 227 -17.61 -32.96 25.50
CA ILE A 227 -17.21 -33.17 24.10
C ILE A 227 -15.69 -33.12 23.99
N THR A 228 -15.14 -34.04 23.22
CA THR A 228 -13.73 -34.02 22.81
C THR A 228 -13.64 -33.64 21.33
N LEU A 229 -12.86 -32.61 21.01
CA LEU A 229 -12.60 -32.22 19.63
C LEU A 229 -11.34 -32.92 19.10
N SER A 230 -11.42 -33.49 17.93
CA SER A 230 -10.32 -34.15 17.24
C SER A 230 -10.28 -33.78 15.76
N LEU A 231 -9.16 -34.01 15.11
CA LEU A 231 -9.08 -33.97 13.65
C LEU A 231 -9.61 -35.29 13.08
N LYS A 232 -10.20 -35.20 11.89
CA LYS A 232 -10.64 -36.38 11.15
C LYS A 232 -9.49 -37.37 10.99
N GLN A 233 -9.78 -38.65 11.21
CA GLN A 233 -8.85 -39.74 10.92
C GLN A 233 -9.11 -40.21 9.48
N ASP A 234 -8.06 -40.28 8.68
CA ASP A 234 -8.10 -40.93 7.39
C ASP A 234 -7.35 -42.30 7.47
N VAL A 235 -7.78 -43.23 6.64
CA VAL A 235 -7.21 -44.59 6.65
C VAL A 235 -6.64 -44.86 5.27
N GLU A 236 -5.31 -45.02 5.20
CA GLU A 236 -4.59 -45.41 4.00
C GLU A 236 -3.74 -46.65 4.31
N GLU A 237 -3.87 -47.72 3.54
CA GLU A 237 -3.09 -48.95 3.67
C GLU A 237 -3.06 -49.55 5.10
N ASP A 238 -4.21 -49.63 5.79
CA ASP A 238 -4.37 -50.11 7.18
C ASP A 238 -3.72 -49.22 8.28
N ARG A 239 -3.31 -48.02 7.93
CA ARG A 239 -2.85 -47.02 8.92
C ARG A 239 -3.83 -45.87 9.02
N SER A 240 -4.28 -45.60 10.25
CA SER A 240 -5.08 -44.44 10.57
C SER A 240 -4.15 -43.26 10.94
N TYR A 241 -4.33 -42.13 10.30
CA TYR A 241 -3.58 -40.91 10.61
C TYR A 241 -4.54 -39.69 10.69
N PRO A 242 -4.25 -38.73 11.54
CA PRO A 242 -5.07 -37.50 11.60
C PRO A 242 -4.79 -36.61 10.38
N VAL A 243 -5.84 -36.01 9.82
CA VAL A 243 -5.72 -35.04 8.73
C VAL A 243 -5.33 -33.69 9.33
N GLU A 244 -4.03 -33.43 9.41
CA GLU A 244 -3.45 -32.22 10.02
C GLU A 244 -3.32 -31.03 9.03
N TRP A 245 -4.18 -30.98 8.03
CA TRP A 245 -4.20 -29.91 7.03
C TRP A 245 -5.63 -29.60 6.54
N ILE A 246 -5.78 -28.41 5.92
CA ILE A 246 -7.00 -28.05 5.21
C ILE A 246 -6.99 -28.80 3.87
N ILE A 247 -8.05 -29.51 3.57
CA ILE A 247 -8.23 -30.25 2.32
C ILE A 247 -8.53 -29.24 1.22
N ILE A 248 -7.89 -29.37 0.06
CA ILE A 248 -8.19 -28.62 -1.15
C ILE A 248 -8.59 -29.63 -2.22
N ASP A 249 -9.82 -29.50 -2.72
CA ASP A 249 -10.30 -30.31 -3.85
C ASP A 249 -9.80 -29.66 -5.14
N PRO A 250 -8.96 -30.33 -5.93
CA PRO A 250 -8.38 -29.75 -7.14
C PRO A 250 -9.42 -29.44 -8.23
N GLU A 251 -10.55 -30.15 -8.25
CA GLU A 251 -11.61 -29.92 -9.23
C GLU A 251 -12.51 -28.75 -8.84
N GLY A 252 -12.73 -28.53 -7.55
CA GLY A 252 -13.61 -27.51 -7.00
C GLY A 252 -12.92 -26.22 -6.54
N PHE A 253 -11.58 -26.19 -6.49
CA PHE A 253 -10.84 -25.06 -5.96
C PHE A 253 -10.63 -23.95 -6.99
N THR A 254 -11.05 -22.74 -6.65
CA THR A 254 -10.78 -21.54 -7.46
C THR A 254 -9.63 -20.75 -6.85
N GLU A 255 -8.54 -20.60 -7.60
CA GLU A 255 -7.39 -19.81 -7.15
C GLU A 255 -7.74 -18.33 -6.98
N ASN A 256 -7.17 -17.72 -5.94
CA ASN A 256 -7.29 -16.29 -5.70
C ASN A 256 -6.29 -15.51 -6.56
N GLY A 257 -6.75 -14.42 -7.19
CA GLY A 257 -5.90 -13.56 -8.04
C GLY A 257 -4.86 -12.74 -7.26
N GLU A 258 -5.09 -12.47 -5.98
CA GLU A 258 -4.23 -11.62 -5.13
C GLU A 258 -3.35 -12.43 -4.19
N TRP A 259 -3.83 -13.59 -3.72
CA TRP A 259 -3.19 -14.39 -2.69
C TRP A 259 -2.86 -15.80 -3.18
N GLU A 260 -1.72 -16.30 -2.77
CA GLU A 260 -1.25 -17.67 -2.97
C GLU A 260 -1.19 -18.37 -1.60
N ILE A 261 -1.73 -19.57 -1.51
CA ILE A 261 -1.67 -20.38 -0.28
C ILE A 261 -0.32 -21.09 -0.24
N VAL A 262 0.48 -20.83 0.80
CA VAL A 262 1.80 -21.43 0.99
C VAL A 262 1.71 -22.64 1.90
N HIS A 263 1.04 -22.48 3.05
CA HIS A 263 0.83 -23.56 4.03
C HIS A 263 -0.60 -23.54 4.55
N ARG A 264 -1.09 -24.73 4.91
CA ARG A 264 -2.49 -24.92 5.33
C ARG A 264 -2.64 -25.94 6.48
N PRO A 265 -1.84 -25.86 7.56
CA PRO A 265 -1.88 -26.84 8.63
C PRO A 265 -3.13 -26.73 9.50
N ALA A 266 -3.48 -27.83 10.17
CA ALA A 266 -4.53 -27.91 11.16
C ALA A 266 -3.96 -28.48 12.47
N ARG A 267 -4.42 -27.96 13.61
CA ARG A 267 -4.02 -28.43 14.94
C ARG A 267 -5.16 -28.44 15.92
N VAL A 268 -5.13 -29.42 16.81
CA VAL A 268 -5.94 -29.42 18.03
C VAL A 268 -5.14 -28.75 19.13
N ASN A 269 -5.66 -27.69 19.69
CA ASN A 269 -5.06 -26.98 20.81
C ASN A 269 -5.81 -27.33 22.09
N VAL A 270 -5.06 -27.59 23.15
CA VAL A 270 -5.61 -27.79 24.50
C VAL A 270 -4.92 -26.80 25.42
N ASP A 271 -5.71 -25.90 26.02
CA ASP A 271 -5.20 -24.96 27.00
C ASP A 271 -5.16 -25.62 28.39
N PRO A 272 -3.97 -25.97 28.92
CA PRO A 272 -3.87 -26.59 30.23
C PRO A 272 -4.24 -25.67 31.38
N SER A 273 -4.20 -24.34 31.16
CA SER A 273 -4.53 -23.33 32.18
C SER A 273 -6.02 -23.10 32.34
N ALA A 274 -6.82 -23.42 31.32
CA ALA A 274 -8.27 -23.27 31.38
C ALA A 274 -8.90 -24.40 32.22
N PRO A 275 -9.96 -24.10 33.03
CA PRO A 275 -10.66 -25.10 33.79
C PRO A 275 -11.30 -26.17 32.89
N LEU A 276 -11.43 -27.42 33.38
CA LEU A 276 -12.09 -28.49 32.64
C LEU A 276 -13.57 -28.19 32.32
N ASP A 277 -14.20 -27.31 33.06
CA ASP A 277 -15.57 -26.88 32.85
C ASP A 277 -15.71 -25.69 31.86
N SER A 278 -14.58 -25.27 31.25
CA SER A 278 -14.59 -24.23 30.23
C SER A 278 -14.76 -24.85 28.84
N PRO A 279 -15.69 -24.34 28.01
CA PRO A 279 -15.79 -24.75 26.60
C PRO A 279 -14.56 -24.34 25.78
N SER A 280 -13.85 -23.29 26.17
CA SER A 280 -12.67 -22.77 25.47
C SER A 280 -11.37 -23.53 25.77
N ARG A 281 -11.45 -24.63 26.59
CA ARG A 281 -10.26 -25.44 26.93
C ARG A 281 -9.66 -26.16 25.73
N GLN A 282 -10.49 -26.52 24.76
CA GLN A 282 -10.08 -27.28 23.58
C GLN A 282 -10.63 -26.62 22.32
N ASP A 283 -9.78 -26.43 21.35
CA ASP A 283 -10.15 -25.91 20.04
C ASP A 283 -9.44 -26.65 18.92
N VAL A 284 -10.04 -26.63 17.74
CA VAL A 284 -9.40 -27.05 16.49
C VAL A 284 -9.16 -25.80 15.66
N THR A 285 -7.90 -25.54 15.36
CA THR A 285 -7.50 -24.36 14.58
C THR A 285 -6.90 -24.78 13.25
N PHE A 286 -7.47 -24.23 12.18
CA PHE A 286 -6.98 -24.37 10.83
C PHE A 286 -6.23 -23.08 10.45
N TYR A 287 -4.99 -23.20 10.02
CA TYR A 287 -4.15 -22.07 9.66
C TYR A 287 -4.04 -21.96 8.15
N LEU A 288 -4.07 -20.72 7.66
CA LEU A 288 -3.82 -20.37 6.27
C LEU A 288 -2.65 -19.39 6.22
N ILE A 289 -1.48 -19.86 5.80
CA ILE A 289 -0.32 -19.02 5.55
C ILE A 289 -0.36 -18.67 4.07
N ILE A 290 -0.64 -17.41 3.79
CA ILE A 290 -0.85 -16.90 2.43
C ILE A 290 0.17 -15.84 2.10
N ARG A 291 0.65 -15.83 0.85
CA ARG A 291 1.59 -14.87 0.29
C ARG A 291 0.89 -14.02 -0.75
N ARG A 292 1.17 -12.71 -0.72
CA ARG A 292 0.61 -11.78 -1.73
C ARG A 292 1.29 -11.96 -3.08
N LYS A 293 0.50 -11.94 -4.16
CA LYS A 293 0.95 -11.81 -5.55
C LYS A 293 1.17 -10.32 -5.84
N PRO A 294 2.43 -9.80 -5.79
CA PRO A 294 2.66 -8.35 -5.71
C PRO A 294 2.57 -7.60 -7.04
N LEU A 295 2.37 -8.31 -8.17
CA LEU A 295 2.49 -7.75 -9.53
C LEU A 295 1.61 -6.51 -9.75
N PHE A 296 0.36 -6.55 -9.28
CA PHE A 296 -0.57 -5.43 -9.40
C PHE A 296 -0.02 -4.16 -8.69
N TYR A 297 0.49 -4.32 -7.48
CA TYR A 297 1.03 -3.22 -6.68
C TYR A 297 2.36 -2.71 -7.24
N ILE A 298 3.18 -3.60 -7.80
CA ILE A 298 4.43 -3.22 -8.47
C ILE A 298 4.13 -2.30 -9.65
N ILE A 299 3.26 -2.69 -10.56
CA ILE A 299 3.00 -1.94 -11.79
C ILE A 299 2.23 -0.65 -11.52
N ASN A 300 1.20 -0.68 -10.68
CA ASN A 300 0.30 0.45 -10.54
C ASN A 300 0.71 1.46 -9.46
N ILE A 301 1.51 1.06 -8.48
CA ILE A 301 1.89 1.93 -7.36
C ILE A 301 3.41 2.11 -7.30
N LEU A 302 4.18 1.03 -7.24
CA LEU A 302 5.61 1.08 -7.00
C LEU A 302 6.35 1.77 -8.16
N VAL A 303 6.14 1.34 -9.37
CA VAL A 303 6.81 1.89 -10.56
C VAL A 303 6.52 3.40 -10.72
N PRO A 304 5.27 3.89 -10.69
CA PRO A 304 5.00 5.32 -10.76
C PRO A 304 5.63 6.11 -9.60
N CYS A 305 5.59 5.59 -8.38
CA CYS A 305 6.22 6.25 -7.23
C CYS A 305 7.74 6.40 -7.40
N VAL A 306 8.40 5.35 -7.87
CA VAL A 306 9.86 5.37 -8.13
C VAL A 306 10.19 6.36 -9.23
N LEU A 307 9.45 6.35 -10.34
CA LEU A 307 9.67 7.30 -11.46
C LEU A 307 9.50 8.74 -11.01
N ILE A 308 8.44 9.06 -10.25
CA ILE A 308 8.21 10.41 -9.71
C ILE A 308 9.34 10.80 -8.75
N SER A 309 9.82 9.87 -7.92
CA SER A 309 10.94 10.13 -7.02
C SER A 309 12.23 10.45 -7.78
N PHE A 310 12.49 9.78 -8.91
CA PHE A 310 13.64 10.08 -9.73
C PHE A 310 13.53 11.40 -10.53
N MET A 311 12.31 11.88 -10.79
CA MET A 311 12.09 13.17 -11.44
C MET A 311 12.72 14.35 -10.68
N ILE A 312 12.88 14.23 -9.36
CA ILE A 312 13.51 15.30 -8.56
C ILE A 312 14.95 15.59 -8.99
N ASN A 313 15.68 14.59 -9.52
CA ASN A 313 17.04 14.78 -9.99
C ASN A 313 17.13 15.71 -11.21
N LEU A 314 16.06 15.78 -12.03
CA LEU A 314 15.99 16.66 -13.20
C LEU A 314 15.96 18.15 -12.80
N VAL A 315 15.54 18.48 -11.59
CA VAL A 315 15.53 19.86 -11.07
C VAL A 315 16.94 20.46 -11.10
N PHE A 316 17.98 19.66 -10.86
CA PHE A 316 19.37 20.11 -10.88
C PHE A 316 19.91 20.36 -12.30
N TYR A 317 19.28 19.78 -13.34
CA TYR A 317 19.61 20.06 -14.73
C TYR A 317 18.93 21.32 -15.26
N LEU A 318 17.83 21.73 -14.65
CA LEU A 318 17.07 22.89 -15.08
C LEU A 318 17.89 24.15 -14.80
N PRO A 319 18.06 25.08 -15.78
CA PRO A 319 18.77 26.33 -15.55
C PRO A 319 17.98 27.22 -14.56
N ALA A 320 18.72 27.94 -13.71
CA ALA A 320 18.11 28.80 -12.69
C ALA A 320 17.32 29.96 -13.29
N ASP A 321 17.69 30.40 -14.50
CA ASP A 321 17.03 31.49 -15.22
C ASP A 321 15.58 31.19 -15.60
N CYS A 322 15.18 29.90 -15.70
CA CYS A 322 13.81 29.51 -16.02
C CYS A 322 12.81 29.79 -14.89
N GLY A 323 13.25 29.96 -13.65
CA GLY A 323 12.36 30.15 -12.48
C GLY A 323 11.52 28.94 -12.06
N GLU A 324 11.50 27.83 -12.81
CA GLU A 324 10.61 26.68 -12.63
C GLU A 324 11.17 25.59 -11.71
N LYS A 325 12.38 25.74 -11.16
CA LYS A 325 13.02 24.74 -10.30
C LYS A 325 12.18 24.41 -9.06
N THR A 326 11.71 25.43 -8.36
CA THR A 326 10.89 25.27 -7.14
C THR A 326 9.52 24.72 -7.46
N SER A 327 8.90 25.16 -8.55
CA SER A 327 7.59 24.68 -9.02
C SER A 327 7.64 23.17 -9.29
N MET A 328 8.65 22.69 -10.02
CA MET A 328 8.86 21.28 -10.30
C MET A 328 9.08 20.46 -9.01
N ALA A 329 9.93 20.93 -8.10
CA ALA A 329 10.21 20.24 -6.86
C ALA A 329 8.96 20.14 -5.94
N ILE A 330 8.16 21.19 -5.85
CA ILE A 330 6.90 21.20 -5.08
C ILE A 330 5.88 20.27 -5.74
N SER A 331 5.80 20.22 -7.07
CA SER A 331 4.91 19.29 -7.78
C SER A 331 5.23 17.84 -7.50
N VAL A 332 6.51 17.48 -7.44
CA VAL A 332 6.96 16.13 -7.04
C VAL A 332 6.57 15.83 -5.59
N LEU A 333 6.75 16.80 -4.67
CA LEU A 333 6.37 16.64 -3.27
C LEU A 333 4.87 16.40 -3.12
N LEU A 334 4.06 17.16 -3.85
CA LEU A 334 2.60 16.99 -3.86
C LEU A 334 2.21 15.61 -4.40
N ALA A 335 2.80 15.18 -5.50
CA ALA A 335 2.52 13.86 -6.07
C ALA A 335 2.85 12.73 -5.09
N GLN A 336 4.01 12.78 -4.41
CA GLN A 336 4.38 11.79 -3.39
C GLN A 336 3.42 11.79 -2.19
N SER A 337 2.95 12.96 -1.75
CA SER A 337 1.98 13.05 -0.66
C SER A 337 0.62 12.43 -1.02
N VAL A 338 0.18 12.59 -2.27
CA VAL A 338 -1.04 11.93 -2.79
C VAL A 338 -0.88 10.41 -2.79
N PHE A 339 0.26 9.88 -3.24
CA PHE A 339 0.53 8.44 -3.18
C PHE A 339 0.53 7.91 -1.75
N LEU A 340 1.10 8.64 -0.79
CA LEU A 340 1.07 8.26 0.62
C LEU A 340 -0.37 8.16 1.15
N LEU A 341 -1.24 9.10 0.78
CA LEU A 341 -2.66 9.06 1.13
C LEU A 341 -3.41 7.90 0.48
N LEU A 342 -3.09 7.57 -0.78
CA LEU A 342 -3.70 6.42 -1.47
C LEU A 342 -3.34 5.10 -0.79
N ILE A 343 -2.09 4.95 -0.37
CA ILE A 343 -1.62 3.75 0.32
C ILE A 343 -2.22 3.64 1.73
N SER A 344 -2.31 4.75 2.46
CA SER A 344 -2.90 4.76 3.80
C SER A 344 -4.37 4.33 3.83
N LYS A 345 -5.10 4.49 2.72
CA LYS A 345 -6.48 4.00 2.57
C LYS A 345 -6.58 2.49 2.31
N ARG A 346 -5.49 1.83 1.91
CA ARG A 346 -5.44 0.40 1.62
C ARG A 346 -5.00 -0.46 2.80
N LEU A 347 -4.43 0.15 3.82
CA LEU A 347 -3.84 -0.54 4.95
C LEU A 347 -4.59 -0.20 6.25
N PRO A 348 -4.63 -1.12 7.23
CA PRO A 348 -5.21 -0.83 8.53
C PRO A 348 -4.44 0.28 9.25
N ALA A 349 -5.14 1.09 10.03
CA ALA A 349 -4.55 2.15 10.84
C ALA A 349 -3.84 1.57 12.07
N THR A 350 -2.75 0.84 11.85
CA THR A 350 -1.94 0.25 12.90
C THR A 350 -0.72 1.08 13.21
N SER A 351 -0.38 1.21 14.50
CA SER A 351 0.85 1.85 14.98
C SER A 351 1.99 0.85 15.24
N MET A 352 1.76 -0.45 15.02
CA MET A 352 2.74 -1.50 15.30
C MET A 352 3.92 -1.48 14.34
N ALA A 353 3.70 -1.14 13.06
CA ALA A 353 4.73 -1.13 12.04
C ALA A 353 4.42 -0.14 10.92
N ILE A 354 5.48 0.40 10.31
CA ILE A 354 5.38 1.24 9.11
C ILE A 354 5.54 0.34 7.89
N PRO A 355 4.60 0.37 6.91
CA PRO A 355 4.72 -0.39 5.67
C PRO A 355 5.99 -0.04 4.88
N LEU A 356 6.58 -1.02 4.18
CA LEU A 356 7.79 -0.82 3.39
C LEU A 356 7.65 0.32 2.37
N ILE A 357 6.54 0.34 1.64
CA ILE A 357 6.24 1.40 0.69
C ILE A 357 6.05 2.77 1.37
N GLY A 358 5.51 2.79 2.60
CA GLY A 358 5.40 3.99 3.42
C GLY A 358 6.78 4.54 3.82
N LYS A 359 7.72 3.65 4.20
CA LYS A 359 9.12 4.02 4.47
C LYS A 359 9.78 4.65 3.25
N PHE A 360 9.55 4.07 2.06
CA PHE A 360 10.08 4.60 0.81
C PHE A 360 9.52 6.00 0.49
N LEU A 361 8.22 6.20 0.61
CA LEU A 361 7.60 7.51 0.36
C LEU A 361 8.03 8.57 1.36
N LEU A 362 8.12 8.24 2.65
CA LEU A 362 8.63 9.14 3.67
C LEU A 362 10.09 9.54 3.40
N PHE A 363 10.93 8.57 3.05
CA PHE A 363 12.32 8.82 2.66
C PHE A 363 12.38 9.77 1.45
N GLY A 364 11.58 9.51 0.41
CA GLY A 364 11.46 10.37 -0.77
C GLY A 364 10.99 11.78 -0.41
N MET A 365 9.95 11.94 0.40
CA MET A 365 9.42 13.23 0.84
C MET A 365 10.46 14.06 1.58
N VAL A 366 11.23 13.45 2.48
CA VAL A 366 12.32 14.14 3.21
C VAL A 366 13.38 14.63 2.24
N LEU A 367 13.81 13.78 1.30
CA LEU A 367 14.79 14.17 0.28
C LEU A 367 14.27 15.30 -0.62
N VAL A 368 13.03 15.21 -1.10
CA VAL A 368 12.43 16.27 -1.93
C VAL A 368 12.34 17.58 -1.17
N THR A 369 11.98 17.55 0.12
CA THR A 369 11.96 18.74 0.97
C THR A 369 13.34 19.37 1.08
N MET A 370 14.38 18.56 1.27
CA MET A 370 15.77 19.04 1.28
C MET A 370 16.17 19.65 -0.07
N VAL A 371 15.75 19.04 -1.18
CA VAL A 371 15.99 19.58 -2.52
C VAL A 371 15.29 20.91 -2.74
N VAL A 372 14.05 21.09 -2.25
CA VAL A 372 13.36 22.39 -2.29
C VAL A 372 14.17 23.46 -1.58
N VAL A 373 14.66 23.18 -0.37
CA VAL A 373 15.50 24.11 0.39
C VAL A 373 16.78 24.45 -0.39
N ILE A 374 17.44 23.45 -0.95
CA ILE A 374 18.65 23.64 -1.79
C ILE A 374 18.33 24.51 -3.02
N CYS A 375 17.21 24.27 -3.70
CA CYS A 375 16.80 25.09 -4.85
C CYS A 375 16.60 26.57 -4.47
N VAL A 376 16.00 26.84 -3.33
CA VAL A 376 15.85 28.22 -2.83
C VAL A 376 17.21 28.85 -2.56
N ILE A 377 18.16 28.12 -1.97
CA ILE A 377 19.53 28.60 -1.72
C ILE A 377 20.23 28.87 -3.06
N VAL A 378 20.15 27.96 -4.02
CA VAL A 378 20.76 28.11 -5.35
C VAL A 378 20.19 29.32 -6.09
N LEU A 379 18.87 29.52 -6.06
CA LEU A 379 18.23 30.70 -6.65
C LEU A 379 18.68 32.00 -5.96
N ASN A 380 18.77 31.99 -4.64
CA ASN A 380 19.28 33.16 -3.89
C ASN A 380 20.74 33.48 -4.27
N VAL A 381 21.57 32.47 -4.46
CA VAL A 381 22.97 32.63 -4.91
C VAL A 381 23.03 33.12 -6.35
N HIS A 382 22.18 32.57 -7.23
CA HIS A 382 22.15 32.92 -8.66
C HIS A 382 21.77 34.38 -8.90
N PHE A 383 20.78 34.88 -8.16
CA PHE A 383 20.28 36.27 -8.30
C PHE A 383 21.03 37.28 -7.43
N ARG A 384 22.14 36.90 -6.80
CA ARG A 384 22.98 37.87 -6.08
C ARG A 384 23.61 38.86 -7.04
N THR A 385 23.59 40.12 -6.63
CA THR A 385 24.19 41.22 -7.37
C THR A 385 25.51 41.64 -6.73
N PRO A 386 26.52 42.00 -7.50
CA PRO A 386 27.83 42.47 -7.01
C PRO A 386 27.71 43.69 -6.09
N SER A 387 26.67 44.51 -6.28
CA SER A 387 26.41 45.69 -5.46
C SER A 387 26.10 45.37 -4.01
N THR A 388 25.57 44.17 -3.74
CA THR A 388 25.13 43.76 -2.39
C THR A 388 26.11 42.82 -1.70
N HIS A 389 26.80 41.97 -2.46
CA HIS A 389 27.67 40.93 -1.92
C HIS A 389 28.88 40.73 -2.80
N VAL A 390 30.06 41.02 -2.29
CA VAL A 390 31.32 40.73 -2.93
C VAL A 390 31.70 39.26 -2.71
N LEU A 391 32.15 38.57 -3.74
CA LEU A 391 32.59 37.19 -3.67
C LEU A 391 33.91 37.08 -2.87
N SER A 392 33.86 36.37 -1.72
CA SER A 392 35.09 36.17 -0.92
C SER A 392 36.08 35.27 -1.66
N GLU A 393 37.37 35.49 -1.46
CA GLU A 393 38.45 34.77 -2.16
C GLU A 393 38.42 33.26 -1.84
N GLY A 394 38.03 32.86 -0.64
CA GLY A 394 37.86 31.46 -0.28
C GLY A 394 36.72 30.75 -1.05
N VAL A 395 35.56 31.42 -1.21
CA VAL A 395 34.43 30.90 -2.01
C VAL A 395 34.84 30.81 -3.49
N ARG A 396 35.55 31.83 -4.00
CA ARG A 396 36.06 31.82 -5.37
C ARG A 396 36.95 30.60 -5.65
N LYS A 397 37.96 30.37 -4.80
CA LYS A 397 38.87 29.23 -4.93
C LYS A 397 38.17 27.89 -4.84
N LEU A 398 37.22 27.73 -3.90
CA LEU A 398 36.49 26.49 -3.69
C LEU A 398 35.52 26.18 -4.85
N PHE A 399 34.63 27.11 -5.20
CA PHE A 399 33.51 26.87 -6.12
C PHE A 399 33.85 27.16 -7.60
N LEU A 400 34.87 27.96 -7.90
CA LEU A 400 35.26 28.25 -9.28
C LEU A 400 36.52 27.47 -9.76
N GLU A 401 37.35 27.01 -8.82
CA GLU A 401 38.60 26.30 -9.19
C GLU A 401 38.55 24.81 -8.76
N THR A 402 38.35 24.52 -7.48
CA THR A 402 38.51 23.18 -6.94
C THR A 402 37.32 22.27 -7.29
N LEU A 403 36.08 22.67 -6.98
CA LEU A 403 34.90 21.87 -7.22
C LEU A 403 34.60 21.62 -8.71
N PRO A 404 34.68 22.59 -9.62
CA PRO A 404 34.47 22.32 -11.05
C PRO A 404 35.46 21.31 -11.63
N THR A 405 36.69 21.32 -11.14
CA THR A 405 37.71 20.33 -11.55
C THR A 405 37.34 18.93 -11.07
N LEU A 406 36.90 18.80 -9.84
CA LEU A 406 36.42 17.53 -9.25
C LEU A 406 35.16 16.99 -9.95
N LEU A 407 34.26 17.90 -10.35
CA LEU A 407 32.98 17.56 -11.00
C LEU A 407 33.11 17.44 -12.53
N HIS A 408 34.30 17.43 -13.08
CA HIS A 408 34.60 17.39 -14.54
C HIS A 408 33.84 18.44 -15.36
N MET A 409 33.65 19.63 -14.79
CA MET A 409 33.02 20.74 -15.52
C MET A 409 34.07 21.40 -16.43
N SER A 410 33.74 21.61 -17.72
CA SER A 410 34.59 22.28 -18.67
C SER A 410 34.90 23.71 -18.20
N ARG A 411 36.17 24.05 -18.05
CA ARG A 411 36.56 25.44 -17.87
C ARG A 411 36.30 26.17 -19.18
N PRO A 412 35.76 27.40 -19.19
CA PRO A 412 35.80 28.22 -20.37
C PRO A 412 37.27 28.35 -20.75
N ALA A 413 37.60 28.12 -22.02
CA ALA A 413 38.95 28.37 -22.51
C ALA A 413 39.30 29.82 -22.17
N GLU A 414 40.29 30.04 -21.29
CA GLU A 414 40.98 31.31 -21.22
C GLU A 414 41.65 31.44 -22.57
N ASP A 415 41.19 32.39 -23.40
CA ASP A 415 41.81 32.72 -24.67
C ASP A 415 43.24 33.16 -24.36
N GLY A 416 44.17 32.19 -24.44
CA GLY A 416 45.59 32.50 -24.41
C GLY A 416 45.92 33.44 -25.59
N PRO A 417 46.89 34.34 -25.45
CA PRO A 417 47.26 35.30 -26.49
C PRO A 417 47.86 34.57 -27.70
N GLY A 418 47.02 34.01 -28.59
CA GLY A 418 47.56 33.30 -29.75
C GLY A 418 46.61 32.62 -30.72
N SER A 419 45.31 32.56 -30.46
CA SER A 419 44.38 31.89 -31.39
C SER A 419 43.47 32.90 -32.08
N GLY A 420 43.86 33.32 -33.28
CA GLY A 420 43.06 34.15 -34.20
C GLY A 420 41.87 33.42 -34.80
N ALA A 421 41.01 32.81 -33.99
CA ALA A 421 39.72 32.29 -34.43
C ALA A 421 38.67 33.35 -34.20
N LEU A 422 38.11 33.88 -35.26
CA LEU A 422 36.93 34.75 -35.29
C LEU A 422 35.71 34.06 -34.64
N VAL A 423 35.68 34.03 -33.33
CA VAL A 423 34.45 33.71 -32.61
C VAL A 423 33.60 34.97 -32.65
N ARG A 424 32.58 34.94 -33.51
CA ARG A 424 31.51 35.93 -33.61
C ARG A 424 30.65 35.87 -32.32
N ARG A 425 31.23 36.32 -31.21
CA ARG A 425 30.52 36.72 -30.03
C ARG A 425 30.61 38.22 -29.95
N SER A 426 29.49 38.86 -30.14
CA SER A 426 29.29 40.28 -29.84
C SER A 426 29.40 40.50 -28.33
N SER A 427 30.56 40.28 -27.75
CA SER A 427 30.87 40.70 -26.40
C SER A 427 31.59 42.04 -26.53
N SER A 428 31.02 43.05 -25.90
CA SER A 428 31.62 44.40 -25.76
C SER A 428 33.06 44.36 -25.23
N LEU A 429 33.51 43.26 -24.63
CA LEU A 429 34.87 43.02 -24.15
C LEU A 429 35.93 43.12 -25.27
N GLY A 430 35.63 42.61 -26.47
CA GLY A 430 36.59 42.66 -27.61
C GLY A 430 36.81 44.09 -28.14
N TYR A 431 35.81 44.92 -27.99
CA TYR A 431 35.93 46.34 -28.37
C TYR A 431 36.66 47.15 -27.29
N ILE A 432 36.52 46.78 -26.01
CA ILE A 432 37.18 47.48 -24.91
C ILE A 432 38.67 47.16 -24.85
N SER A 433 39.05 45.88 -25.00
CA SER A 433 40.48 45.52 -25.02
C SER A 433 41.20 46.18 -26.20
N LYS A 434 40.56 46.28 -27.37
CA LYS A 434 41.11 47.06 -28.50
C LYS A 434 41.11 48.57 -28.27
N ALA A 435 40.14 49.11 -27.58
CA ALA A 435 40.10 50.51 -27.18
C ALA A 435 41.20 50.79 -26.13
N GLU A 436 41.39 49.87 -25.17
CA GLU A 436 42.43 50.01 -24.16
C GLU A 436 43.83 49.88 -24.73
N GLU A 437 44.07 48.98 -25.68
CA GLU A 437 45.31 48.89 -26.45
C GLU A 437 45.53 50.16 -27.30
N TYR A 438 44.47 50.71 -27.88
CA TYR A 438 44.50 51.92 -28.66
C TYR A 438 44.71 53.18 -27.78
N PHE A 439 44.21 53.18 -26.53
CA PHE A 439 44.40 54.28 -25.58
C PHE A 439 45.66 54.13 -24.71
N SER A 440 46.19 52.94 -24.47
CA SER A 440 47.47 52.72 -23.80
C SER A 440 48.67 53.16 -24.67
N LEU A 441 48.47 53.12 -25.98
CA LEU A 441 49.39 53.76 -26.95
C LEU A 441 49.37 55.29 -26.94
N LYS A 442 48.48 55.90 -26.14
CA LYS A 442 48.24 57.33 -26.04
C LYS A 442 49.36 58.11 -25.30
N SER A 443 50.31 57.48 -24.64
CA SER A 443 51.52 58.15 -24.22
C SER A 443 52.47 58.50 -25.43
N ARG A 444 52.05 58.10 -26.67
CA ARG A 444 52.65 58.53 -27.94
C ARG A 444 51.60 59.25 -28.76
N SER A 445 50.98 60.29 -28.20
CA SER A 445 49.93 61.10 -28.84
C SER A 445 50.44 61.72 -30.18
N ASP A 446 51.70 61.94 -30.30
CA ASP A 446 52.29 62.57 -31.51
C ASP A 446 52.30 61.64 -32.74
N LEU A 447 52.45 60.31 -32.55
CA LEU A 447 52.46 59.35 -33.67
C LEU A 447 51.06 59.07 -34.26
N MET A 448 49.99 59.23 -33.48
CA MET A 448 48.63 59.00 -33.97
C MET A 448 48.16 60.13 -34.86
N PHE A 449 48.42 61.35 -34.47
CA PHE A 449 48.05 62.51 -35.31
C PHE A 449 48.88 62.52 -36.61
N GLU A 450 50.10 62.11 -36.55
CA GLU A 450 51.01 62.05 -37.74
C GLU A 450 50.48 60.99 -38.72
N LYS A 451 50.16 59.78 -38.26
CA LYS A 451 49.71 58.65 -39.10
C LYS A 451 48.27 58.86 -39.67
N GLN A 452 47.39 59.55 -38.97
CA GLN A 452 46.05 59.83 -39.43
C GLN A 452 45.99 61.04 -40.33
N SER A 453 46.88 62.01 -40.10
CA SER A 453 47.15 63.14 -40.99
C SER A 453 47.72 62.66 -42.35
N GLU A 454 48.60 61.68 -42.37
CA GLU A 454 49.10 61.10 -43.62
C GLU A 454 48.00 60.35 -44.41
N ARG A 455 47.10 59.58 -43.74
CA ARG A 455 46.05 58.85 -44.43
C ARG A 455 44.94 59.73 -45.03
N HIS A 456 44.71 60.89 -44.50
CA HIS A 456 43.66 61.77 -44.99
C HIS A 456 44.11 62.99 -45.73
N GLY A 457 45.45 63.03 -46.05
CA GLY A 457 45.99 64.14 -46.82
C GLY A 457 45.96 65.49 -46.10
N LEU A 458 45.63 65.52 -44.77
CA LEU A 458 45.60 66.76 -43.97
C LEU A 458 47.04 67.30 -43.72
N ALA A 459 48.02 66.43 -43.65
CA ALA A 459 49.44 66.86 -43.49
C ALA A 459 49.94 67.71 -44.62
N ARG A 460 49.49 67.48 -45.85
CA ARG A 460 49.84 68.27 -47.01
C ARG A 460 49.19 69.66 -47.02
N ARG A 461 48.10 69.89 -46.35
CA ARG A 461 47.47 71.19 -46.24
C ARG A 461 48.06 72.06 -45.12
N LEU A 462 48.63 71.45 -44.08
CA LEU A 462 49.19 72.16 -42.94
C LEU A 462 50.65 72.63 -43.23
N THR A 463 51.40 72.01 -44.18
CA THR A 463 52.75 72.43 -44.58
C THR A 463 52.73 73.63 -45.53
N THR A 464 51.60 74.01 -46.13
CA THR A 464 51.49 75.19 -47.01
C THR A 464 50.86 76.38 -46.26
N ALA A 465 50.45 76.29 -45.01
CA ALA A 465 50.03 77.39 -44.18
C ALA A 465 51.25 77.99 -43.48
N ARG A 466 51.65 79.15 -43.95
CA ARG A 466 52.62 80.10 -43.46
C ARG A 466 52.83 80.07 -41.97
N ARG A 467 54.00 79.85 -41.50
CA ARG A 467 54.48 79.97 -40.11
C ARG A 467 54.01 81.32 -39.53
N PRO A 468 53.16 81.35 -38.53
CA PRO A 468 52.87 82.54 -37.79
C PRO A 468 53.91 82.77 -36.69
N PRO A 469 54.29 83.95 -36.35
CA PRO A 469 55.27 84.23 -35.32
C PRO A 469 54.69 84.00 -33.93
N ALA A 470 55.50 83.44 -33.07
CA ALA A 470 55.54 83.47 -31.60
C ALA A 470 54.24 83.76 -30.78
N SER A 471 53.14 83.00 -31.04
CA SER A 471 51.97 82.93 -30.12
C SER A 471 51.37 81.52 -30.13
N SER A 472 52.21 80.49 -30.30
CA SER A 472 51.77 79.08 -30.43
C SER A 472 51.23 78.46 -29.15
N GLU A 473 51.55 79.00 -28.00
CA GLU A 473 51.04 78.47 -26.73
C GLU A 473 49.51 78.74 -26.50
N GLN A 474 49.05 79.92 -26.94
CA GLN A 474 47.64 80.28 -26.83
C GLN A 474 46.71 79.44 -27.77
N ALA A 475 47.12 79.22 -29.02
CA ALA A 475 46.39 78.39 -29.97
C ALA A 475 46.38 76.90 -29.61
N GLN A 476 47.49 76.41 -28.98
CA GLN A 476 47.60 75.08 -28.45
C GLN A 476 46.70 74.93 -27.21
N GLN A 477 46.60 75.94 -26.35
CA GLN A 477 45.77 75.96 -25.17
C GLN A 477 44.28 76.05 -25.50
N GLU A 478 43.90 76.77 -26.55
CA GLU A 478 42.57 76.89 -27.09
C GLU A 478 42.08 75.57 -27.72
N LEU A 479 42.97 74.92 -28.53
CA LEU A 479 42.66 73.60 -29.06
C LEU A 479 42.57 72.51 -27.96
N PHE A 480 43.39 72.60 -26.91
CA PHE A 480 43.33 71.71 -25.75
C PHE A 480 42.01 71.95 -24.96
N SER A 481 41.54 73.18 -24.87
CA SER A 481 40.31 73.49 -24.16
C SER A 481 39.07 72.98 -24.90
N GLU A 482 39.05 72.97 -26.25
CA GLU A 482 38.00 72.40 -27.09
C GLU A 482 38.00 70.87 -27.13
N LEU A 483 39.21 70.26 -27.12
CA LEU A 483 39.33 68.77 -27.12
C LEU A 483 39.11 68.15 -25.77
N LYS A 484 39.34 68.84 -24.67
CA LYS A 484 39.24 68.34 -23.32
C LYS A 484 37.84 67.77 -23.02
N PRO A 485 36.71 68.41 -23.34
CA PRO A 485 35.36 67.84 -23.08
C PRO A 485 35.12 66.56 -23.88
N ALA A 486 35.66 66.44 -25.12
CA ALA A 486 35.53 65.24 -25.94
C ALA A 486 36.35 64.07 -25.37
N VAL A 487 37.55 64.34 -24.87
CA VAL A 487 38.41 63.34 -24.20
C VAL A 487 37.80 62.93 -22.87
N ASP A 488 37.26 63.86 -22.09
CA ASP A 488 36.60 63.55 -20.80
C ASP A 488 35.32 62.73 -21.02
N GLY A 489 34.54 63.06 -22.08
CA GLY A 489 33.37 62.28 -22.48
C GLY A 489 33.74 60.85 -22.92
N ALA A 490 34.86 60.70 -23.71
CA ALA A 490 35.35 59.38 -24.10
C ALA A 490 35.86 58.55 -22.91
N ASN A 491 36.58 59.20 -21.97
CA ASN A 491 37.04 58.54 -20.75
C ASN A 491 35.88 58.13 -19.83
N PHE A 492 34.85 58.96 -19.75
CA PHE A 492 33.63 58.58 -19.01
C PHE A 492 32.94 57.33 -19.60
N ILE A 493 32.80 57.26 -20.93
CA ILE A 493 32.24 56.10 -21.61
C ILE A 493 33.12 54.85 -21.37
N VAL A 494 34.44 54.96 -21.49
CA VAL A 494 35.36 53.83 -21.26
C VAL A 494 35.30 53.34 -19.82
N ASN A 495 35.27 54.27 -18.86
CA ASN A 495 35.14 53.89 -17.43
C ASN A 495 33.79 53.25 -17.14
N HIS A 496 32.72 53.81 -17.68
CA HIS A 496 31.36 53.24 -17.52
C HIS A 496 31.29 51.82 -18.11
N MET A 497 31.84 51.61 -19.31
CA MET A 497 31.92 50.28 -19.94
C MET A 497 32.79 49.32 -19.15
N ARG A 498 33.89 49.79 -18.55
CA ARG A 498 34.74 48.97 -17.68
C ARG A 498 34.00 48.55 -16.41
N ASP A 499 33.32 49.49 -15.74
CA ASP A 499 32.53 49.21 -14.55
C ASP A 499 31.40 48.22 -14.82
N GLN A 500 30.74 48.38 -16.00
CA GLN A 500 29.70 47.45 -16.43
C GLN A 500 30.23 46.06 -16.78
N ASN A 501 31.44 45.96 -17.35
CA ASN A 501 32.08 44.69 -17.58
C ASN A 501 32.47 44.00 -16.28
N ASN A 502 33.11 44.70 -15.35
CA ASN A 502 33.46 44.18 -14.05
C ASN A 502 32.20 43.68 -13.30
N TYR A 503 31.11 44.45 -13.37
CA TYR A 503 29.82 44.03 -12.79
C TYR A 503 29.29 42.75 -13.44
N ASN A 504 29.35 42.62 -14.76
CA ASN A 504 28.92 41.42 -15.47
C ASN A 504 29.82 40.21 -15.17
N GLU A 505 31.11 40.37 -15.04
CA GLU A 505 32.07 39.32 -14.70
C GLU A 505 31.83 38.77 -13.29
N GLU A 506 31.58 39.63 -12.31
CA GLU A 506 31.21 39.20 -10.95
C GLU A 506 29.85 38.52 -10.92
N LYS A 507 28.85 39.02 -11.67
CA LYS A 507 27.55 38.37 -11.84
C LYS A 507 27.69 36.98 -12.46
N ASP A 508 28.49 36.84 -13.48
CA ASP A 508 28.78 35.54 -14.11
C ASP A 508 29.51 34.60 -13.17
N SER A 509 30.35 35.13 -12.29
CA SER A 509 30.99 34.35 -11.23
C SER A 509 29.96 33.76 -10.23
N TRP A 510 28.98 34.55 -9.79
CA TRP A 510 27.87 34.06 -8.97
C TRP A 510 27.01 33.00 -9.68
N ASN A 511 26.75 33.19 -10.97
CA ASN A 511 26.02 32.22 -11.79
C ASN A 511 26.80 30.89 -11.92
N ARG A 512 28.14 30.96 -12.03
CA ARG A 512 29.01 29.76 -12.05
C ARG A 512 28.97 29.05 -10.69
N VAL A 513 29.04 29.78 -9.59
CA VAL A 513 28.91 29.21 -8.24
C VAL A 513 27.58 28.46 -8.11
N ALA A 514 26.45 29.06 -8.51
CA ALA A 514 25.13 28.43 -8.47
C ALA A 514 25.08 27.13 -9.28
N ARG A 515 25.64 27.12 -10.51
CA ARG A 515 25.73 25.91 -11.34
C ARG A 515 26.62 24.83 -10.72
N THR A 516 27.72 25.22 -10.08
CA THR A 516 28.62 24.29 -9.38
C THR A 516 27.90 23.64 -8.20
N VAL A 517 27.10 24.40 -7.43
CA VAL A 517 26.27 23.87 -6.34
C VAL A 517 25.21 22.89 -6.87
N ASP A 518 24.52 23.22 -7.95
CA ASP A 518 23.55 22.32 -8.58
C ASP A 518 24.19 20.98 -8.97
N ARG A 519 25.35 21.01 -9.59
CA ARG A 519 26.08 19.79 -9.98
C ARG A 519 26.55 18.98 -8.76
N LEU A 520 27.06 19.65 -7.74
CA LEU A 520 27.45 19.01 -6.49
C LEU A 520 26.24 18.31 -5.84
N CYS A 521 25.12 19.00 -5.75
CA CYS A 521 23.89 18.44 -5.19
C CYS A 521 23.38 17.24 -5.99
N LEU A 522 23.44 17.29 -7.32
CA LEU A 522 23.10 16.16 -8.18
C LEU A 522 23.96 14.92 -7.84
N PHE A 523 25.30 15.11 -7.74
CA PHE A 523 26.23 14.02 -7.43
C PHE A 523 26.03 13.44 -6.01
N VAL A 524 25.47 14.19 -5.08
CA VAL A 524 25.17 13.73 -3.72
C VAL A 524 23.79 13.12 -3.63
N VAL A 525 22.75 13.79 -4.14
CA VAL A 525 21.35 13.36 -4.01
C VAL A 525 21.05 12.11 -4.82
N THR A 526 21.56 12.00 -6.04
CA THR A 526 21.29 10.85 -6.91
C THR A 526 21.77 9.51 -6.30
N PRO A 527 23.02 9.37 -5.82
CA PRO A 527 23.45 8.14 -5.15
C PRO A 527 22.64 7.84 -3.88
N ILE A 528 22.32 8.84 -3.07
CA ILE A 528 21.51 8.67 -1.86
C ILE A 528 20.13 8.10 -2.24
N MET A 529 19.49 8.64 -3.29
CA MET A 529 18.21 8.13 -3.80
C MET A 529 18.33 6.69 -4.27
N VAL A 530 19.34 6.37 -5.08
CA VAL A 530 19.52 5.02 -5.64
C VAL A 530 19.79 4.01 -4.52
N VAL A 531 20.77 4.30 -3.66
CA VAL A 531 21.16 3.39 -2.57
C VAL A 531 20.02 3.25 -1.56
N GLY A 532 19.38 4.36 -1.17
CA GLY A 532 18.26 4.33 -0.22
C GLY A 532 17.06 3.56 -0.77
N THR A 533 16.70 3.78 -2.03
CA THR A 533 15.62 3.04 -2.71
C THR A 533 15.95 1.54 -2.78
N ALA A 534 17.15 1.18 -3.23
CA ALA A 534 17.59 -0.20 -3.32
C ALA A 534 17.60 -0.89 -1.95
N TRP A 535 18.12 -0.22 -0.92
CA TRP A 535 18.16 -0.73 0.45
C TRP A 535 16.76 -1.04 1.00
N ILE A 536 15.81 -0.11 0.80
CA ILE A 536 14.43 -0.30 1.28
C ILE A 536 13.78 -1.49 0.58
N PHE A 537 13.86 -1.60 -0.75
CA PHE A 537 13.19 -2.68 -1.48
C PHE A 537 13.86 -4.05 -1.33
N LEU A 538 15.17 -4.10 -1.13
CA LEU A 538 15.86 -5.35 -0.80
C LEU A 538 15.31 -6.00 0.47
N GLN A 539 14.92 -5.23 1.47
CA GLN A 539 14.28 -5.78 2.68
C GLN A 539 12.98 -6.54 2.36
N GLY A 540 12.19 -6.06 1.37
CA GLY A 540 10.96 -6.72 0.93
C GLY A 540 11.22 -8.04 0.20
N VAL A 541 12.24 -8.08 -0.65
CA VAL A 541 12.58 -9.28 -1.44
C VAL A 541 13.05 -10.44 -0.54
N TYR A 542 13.73 -10.12 0.56
CA TYR A 542 14.18 -11.14 1.53
C TYR A 542 13.06 -11.65 2.45
N ASN A 543 11.89 -11.00 2.48
CA ASN A 543 10.77 -11.43 3.32
C ASN A 543 10.03 -12.60 2.67
N GLN A 544 10.51 -13.80 2.89
CA GLN A 544 9.85 -15.03 2.42
C GLN A 544 9.05 -15.67 3.56
N PRO A 545 7.93 -16.33 3.26
CA PRO A 545 7.22 -17.12 4.26
C PRO A 545 8.13 -18.23 4.79
N PRO A 546 7.91 -18.69 6.03
CA PRO A 546 8.72 -19.74 6.61
C PRO A 546 8.62 -21.02 5.78
N PRO A 547 9.72 -21.80 5.62
CA PRO A 547 9.70 -23.03 4.86
C PRO A 547 8.83 -24.13 5.51
N GLN A 548 8.60 -24.02 6.82
CA GLN A 548 7.73 -24.90 7.60
C GLN A 548 6.70 -24.05 8.35
N PRO A 549 5.43 -24.48 8.41
CA PRO A 549 4.38 -23.70 9.07
C PRO A 549 4.60 -23.52 10.57
N PHE A 550 5.22 -24.54 11.22
CA PHE A 550 5.59 -24.53 12.63
C PHE A 550 7.00 -25.08 12.85
N PRO A 551 7.73 -24.58 13.85
CA PRO A 551 9.02 -25.15 14.24
C PRO A 551 8.85 -26.61 14.67
N GLY A 552 9.58 -27.53 14.03
CA GLY A 552 9.55 -28.96 14.34
C GLY A 552 8.41 -29.74 13.68
N ASP A 553 7.67 -29.15 12.77
CA ASP A 553 6.65 -29.86 11.99
C ASP A 553 7.34 -30.73 10.92
N PRO A 554 7.14 -32.07 10.91
CA PRO A 554 7.78 -32.95 9.94
C PRO A 554 7.23 -32.80 8.51
N TYR A 555 6.10 -32.12 8.33
CA TYR A 555 5.43 -32.02 7.04
C TYR A 555 5.97 -30.88 6.19
N SER A 556 6.67 -31.26 5.11
CA SER A 556 6.88 -30.43 3.95
C SER A 556 5.68 -30.62 3.00
N TYR A 557 4.66 -29.78 3.12
CA TYR A 557 3.45 -29.84 2.28
C TYR A 557 3.74 -29.76 0.77
N HIS A 558 4.88 -29.21 0.38
CA HIS A 558 5.30 -29.12 -1.02
C HIS A 558 5.62 -30.47 -1.69
N VAL A 559 5.97 -31.50 -0.92
CA VAL A 559 6.36 -32.80 -1.48
C VAL A 559 5.16 -33.75 -1.59
N GLN A 560 4.17 -33.59 -0.72
CA GLN A 560 2.97 -34.43 -0.70
C GLN A 560 1.80 -33.86 -1.50
N ASP A 561 1.82 -32.57 -1.85
CA ASP A 561 0.76 -31.92 -2.62
C ASP A 561 0.47 -32.54 -4.00
N LYS A 562 1.38 -33.35 -4.54
CA LYS A 562 1.11 -34.13 -5.76
C LYS A 562 0.22 -35.35 -5.54
N ARG A 563 -0.03 -35.76 -4.30
CA ARG A 563 -0.94 -36.87 -3.98
C ARG A 563 -2.33 -36.40 -3.54
N PHE A 564 -2.46 -35.11 -3.18
CA PHE A 564 -3.69 -34.51 -2.63
C PHE A 564 -4.17 -33.27 -3.42
N LEU A 565 -3.61 -33.06 -4.59
CA LEU A 565 -4.13 -32.15 -5.62
C LEU A 565 -4.95 -32.92 -6.62
#